data_314c80096cad8086f6271e27b3d70c57
#
_entry.id   314c80096cad8086f6271e27b3d70c57
#
_cell.length_a   1.000
_cell.length_b   1.000
_cell.length_c   1.000
_cell.angle_alpha   90.00
_cell.angle_beta   90.00
_cell.angle_gamma   90.00
#
_symmetry.space_group_name_H-M   'P 1'
#
loop_
_entity.id
_entity.type
_entity.pdbx_description
1 polymer ?
#
loop_
_entity_poly.entity_id
_entity_poly.type
_entity_poly.pdbx_seq_one_letter_code
_entity_poly.pdbx_strand_id
1 'polypeptide(L)'
;MATVSTKGVLIGGLAAGVVMNALDYVSNNVILGARWTAELNAINPSLGSKMAEPMAIAGFVIVDFLTAFALVWTYGAIRSRFGPGPATAIKAGVLLWFVGMLTASIFMLLSLVSQQMFVAVAAASLVSTLAAALVGGKIYSE
;
A
#
# COMPACT_ATOMS: atom_id res chain seq x y z
N MET A 1 -4.91 13.02 -26.71
CA MET A 1 -4.47 12.59 -25.37
C MET A 1 -5.11 11.24 -25.08
N ALA A 2 -4.33 10.21 -24.76
CA ALA A 2 -4.91 8.94 -24.33
C ALA A 2 -5.57 9.15 -22.96
N THR A 3 -6.87 8.87 -22.88
CA THR A 3 -7.62 8.94 -21.63
C THR A 3 -7.37 7.68 -20.80
N VAL A 4 -7.27 7.82 -19.50
CA VAL A 4 -7.13 6.65 -18.60
C VAL A 4 -8.42 5.83 -18.66
N SER A 5 -8.31 4.53 -18.93
CA SER A 5 -9.45 3.61 -19.01
C SER A 5 -10.04 3.38 -17.62
N THR A 6 -11.25 3.84 -17.37
CA THR A 6 -11.97 3.59 -16.12
C THR A 6 -12.15 2.09 -15.86
N LYS A 7 -12.50 1.33 -16.90
CA LYS A 7 -12.63 -0.13 -16.81
C LYS A 7 -11.31 -0.80 -16.44
N GLY A 8 -10.21 -0.35 -17.09
CA GLY A 8 -8.87 -0.84 -16.78
C GLY A 8 -8.46 -0.56 -15.34
N VAL A 9 -8.76 0.64 -14.83
CA VAL A 9 -8.51 1.00 -13.44
C VAL A 9 -9.34 0.16 -12.47
N LEU A 10 -10.62 -0.05 -12.75
CA LEU A 10 -11.48 -0.85 -11.87
C LEU A 10 -11.01 -2.29 -11.78
N ILE A 11 -10.79 -2.96 -12.90
CA ILE A 11 -10.40 -4.38 -12.92
C ILE A 11 -8.97 -4.54 -12.40
N GLY A 12 -8.03 -3.74 -12.89
CA GLY A 12 -6.64 -3.76 -12.43
C GLY A 12 -6.49 -3.36 -10.96
N GLY A 13 -7.26 -2.36 -10.51
CA GLY A 13 -7.28 -1.90 -9.13
C GLY A 13 -7.85 -2.93 -8.16
N LEU A 14 -8.92 -3.65 -8.54
CA LEU A 14 -9.43 -4.76 -7.73
C LEU A 14 -8.39 -5.88 -7.58
N ALA A 15 -7.75 -6.29 -8.66
CA ALA A 15 -6.72 -7.32 -8.60
C ALA A 15 -5.49 -6.87 -7.77
N ALA A 16 -5.03 -5.64 -8.00
CA ALA A 16 -3.94 -5.04 -7.22
C ALA A 16 -4.31 -4.92 -5.73
N GLY A 17 -5.55 -4.54 -5.42
CA GLY A 17 -6.05 -4.42 -4.05
C GLY A 17 -6.11 -5.74 -3.31
N VAL A 18 -6.49 -6.83 -3.97
CA VAL A 18 -6.43 -8.18 -3.39
C VAL A 18 -5.00 -8.56 -3.04
N VAL A 19 -4.05 -8.32 -3.95
CA VAL A 19 -2.62 -8.61 -3.70
C VAL A 19 -2.08 -7.75 -2.56
N MET A 20 -2.38 -6.45 -2.54
CA MET A 20 -1.95 -5.54 -1.49
C MET A 20 -2.49 -5.97 -0.14
N ASN A 21 -3.79 -6.18 -0.01
CA ASN A 21 -4.42 -6.64 1.23
C ASN A 21 -3.81 -7.97 1.74
N ALA A 22 -3.56 -8.93 0.86
CA ALA A 22 -2.95 -10.20 1.26
C ALA A 22 -1.54 -10.03 1.81
N LEU A 23 -0.69 -9.25 1.12
CA LEU A 23 0.69 -9.01 1.54
C LEU A 23 0.78 -8.11 2.77
N ASP A 24 -0.07 -7.10 2.88
CA ASP A 24 -0.11 -6.20 4.03
C ASP A 24 -0.67 -6.91 5.26
N TYR A 25 -1.64 -7.81 5.12
CA TYR A 25 -2.08 -8.67 6.20
C TYR A 25 -0.93 -9.55 6.73
N VAL A 26 -0.21 -10.24 5.83
CA VAL A 26 0.92 -11.09 6.24
C VAL A 26 2.01 -10.24 6.91
N SER A 27 2.38 -9.12 6.32
CA SER A 27 3.43 -8.26 6.85
C SER A 27 3.07 -7.67 8.21
N ASN A 28 1.90 -7.06 8.33
CA ASN A 28 1.53 -6.28 9.50
C ASN A 28 0.89 -7.10 10.63
N ASN A 29 0.27 -8.24 10.33
CA ASN A 29 -0.35 -9.07 11.36
C ASN A 29 0.47 -10.30 11.71
N VAL A 30 1.08 -10.97 10.72
CA VAL A 30 1.83 -12.20 10.98
C VAL A 30 3.28 -11.89 11.32
N ILE A 31 3.97 -11.02 10.56
CA ILE A 31 5.40 -10.76 10.74
C ILE A 31 5.63 -9.67 11.78
N LEU A 32 4.96 -8.54 11.68
CA LEU A 32 5.17 -7.35 12.50
C LEU A 32 4.14 -7.17 13.63
N GLY A 33 3.12 -8.03 13.72
CA GLY A 33 1.98 -7.85 14.62
C GLY A 33 2.36 -7.68 16.10
N ALA A 34 3.29 -8.52 16.60
CA ALA A 34 3.77 -8.39 17.98
C ALA A 34 4.50 -7.06 18.24
N ARG A 35 5.26 -6.56 17.26
CA ARG A 35 5.94 -5.26 17.33
C ARG A 35 4.94 -4.11 17.31
N TRP A 36 3.95 -4.16 16.42
CA TRP A 36 2.87 -3.18 16.39
C TRP A 36 2.15 -3.08 17.72
N THR A 37 1.78 -4.22 18.29
CA THR A 37 1.12 -4.27 19.60
C THR A 37 1.99 -3.64 20.68
N ALA A 38 3.28 -3.96 20.72
CA ALA A 38 4.21 -3.41 21.70
C ALA A 38 4.37 -1.89 21.58
N GLU A 39 4.58 -1.36 20.36
CA GLU A 39 4.75 0.08 20.13
C GLU A 39 3.47 0.87 20.42
N LEU A 40 2.32 0.38 19.99
CA LEU A 40 1.05 1.03 20.25
C LEU A 40 0.69 1.02 21.74
N ASN A 41 0.94 -0.08 22.44
CA ASN A 41 0.68 -0.17 23.88
C ASN A 41 1.66 0.68 24.72
N ALA A 42 2.84 1.00 24.19
CA ALA A 42 3.74 1.96 24.81
C ALA A 42 3.17 3.39 24.81
N ILE A 43 2.33 3.73 23.81
CA ILE A 43 1.63 5.02 23.76
C ILE A 43 0.38 4.97 24.67
N ASN A 44 -0.44 3.94 24.54
CA ASN A 44 -1.62 3.69 25.33
C ASN A 44 -1.92 2.18 25.37
N PRO A 45 -2.08 1.57 26.57
CA PRO A 45 -2.26 0.12 26.74
C PRO A 45 -3.45 -0.49 25.97
N SER A 46 -4.41 0.32 25.56
CA SER A 46 -5.58 -0.15 24.78
C SER A 46 -5.40 -0.10 23.26
N LEU A 47 -4.34 0.54 22.76
CA LEU A 47 -4.21 0.77 21.31
C LEU A 47 -3.86 -0.50 20.53
N GLY A 48 -3.04 -1.40 21.11
CA GLY A 48 -2.67 -2.64 20.45
C GLY A 48 -3.87 -3.53 20.14
N SER A 49 -4.85 -3.60 21.03
CA SER A 49 -6.08 -4.39 20.82
C SER A 49 -6.99 -3.79 19.76
N LYS A 50 -6.96 -2.47 19.56
CA LYS A 50 -7.79 -1.80 18.55
C LYS A 50 -7.46 -2.20 17.12
N MET A 51 -6.23 -2.61 16.83
CA MET A 51 -5.87 -3.11 15.50
C MET A 51 -6.65 -4.37 15.10
N ALA A 52 -7.08 -5.17 16.05
CA ALA A 52 -7.84 -6.39 15.82
C ALA A 52 -9.36 -6.16 15.79
N GLU A 53 -9.83 -4.94 16.05
CA GLU A 53 -11.25 -4.62 16.01
C GLU A 53 -11.77 -4.68 14.56
N PRO A 54 -12.99 -5.21 14.32
CA PRO A 54 -13.56 -5.34 12.97
C PRO A 54 -13.59 -4.03 12.19
N MET A 55 -13.84 -2.90 12.86
CA MET A 55 -13.87 -1.58 12.22
C MET A 55 -12.48 -1.15 11.73
N ALA A 56 -11.43 -1.42 12.50
CA ALA A 56 -10.05 -1.12 12.11
C ALA A 56 -9.62 -2.00 10.92
N ILE A 57 -9.94 -3.29 10.97
CA ILE A 57 -9.65 -4.23 9.87
C ILE A 57 -10.35 -3.77 8.58
N ALA A 58 -11.65 -3.44 8.67
CA ALA A 58 -12.39 -2.93 7.51
C ALA A 58 -11.76 -1.64 6.96
N GLY A 59 -11.31 -0.75 7.83
CA GLY A 59 -10.61 0.47 7.45
C GLY A 59 -9.32 0.20 6.68
N PHE A 60 -8.47 -0.72 7.16
CA PHE A 60 -7.24 -1.10 6.47
C PHE A 60 -7.52 -1.71 5.10
N VAL A 61 -8.49 -2.61 5.00
CA VAL A 61 -8.89 -3.21 3.72
C VAL A 61 -9.34 -2.14 2.72
N ILE A 62 -10.14 -1.18 3.15
CA ILE A 62 -10.60 -0.07 2.29
C ILE A 62 -9.43 0.80 1.84
N VAL A 63 -8.53 1.16 2.75
CA VAL A 63 -7.34 1.98 2.43
C VAL A 63 -6.46 1.29 1.39
N ASP A 64 -6.23 -0.02 1.52
CA ASP A 64 -5.45 -0.80 0.55
C ASP A 64 -6.10 -0.80 -0.84
N PHE A 65 -7.41 -1.01 -0.92
CA PHE A 65 -8.12 -0.92 -2.20
C PHE A 65 -8.06 0.47 -2.81
N LEU A 66 -8.25 1.53 -2.02
CA LEU A 66 -8.15 2.91 -2.51
C LEU A 66 -6.73 3.22 -3.01
N THR A 67 -5.71 2.75 -2.29
CA THR A 67 -4.30 2.87 -2.71
C THR A 67 -4.04 2.11 -4.01
N ALA A 68 -4.59 0.89 -4.14
CA ALA A 68 -4.46 0.09 -5.35
C ALA A 68 -5.15 0.72 -6.57
N PHE A 69 -6.33 1.32 -6.38
CA PHE A 69 -6.98 2.09 -7.45
C PHE A 69 -6.16 3.31 -7.87
N ALA A 70 -5.63 4.07 -6.92
CA ALA A 70 -4.74 5.20 -7.19
C ALA A 70 -3.47 4.75 -7.92
N LEU A 71 -2.91 3.61 -7.53
CA LEU A 71 -1.74 2.99 -8.14
C LEU A 71 -1.98 2.64 -9.61
N VAL A 72 -3.07 1.94 -9.90
CA VAL A 72 -3.40 1.53 -11.28
C VAL A 72 -3.82 2.72 -12.13
N TRP A 73 -4.51 3.70 -11.55
CA TRP A 73 -4.80 4.96 -12.23
C TRP A 73 -3.50 5.71 -12.60
N THR A 74 -2.55 5.80 -11.68
CA THR A 74 -1.24 6.41 -11.93
C THR A 74 -0.51 5.68 -13.04
N TYR A 75 -0.50 4.33 -13.01
CA TYR A 75 0.05 3.53 -14.11
C TYR A 75 -0.59 3.89 -15.45
N GLY A 76 -1.93 3.91 -15.52
CA GLY A 76 -2.67 4.29 -16.73
C GLY A 76 -2.33 5.68 -17.22
N ALA A 77 -2.17 6.65 -16.32
CA ALA A 77 -1.84 8.03 -16.64
C ALA A 77 -0.42 8.20 -17.22
N ILE A 78 0.56 7.47 -16.69
CA ILE A 78 1.97 7.61 -17.13
C ILE A 78 2.36 6.69 -18.27
N ARG A 79 1.59 5.63 -18.57
CA ARG A 79 1.93 4.66 -19.63
C ARG A 79 1.94 5.26 -21.01
N SER A 80 1.20 6.32 -21.26
CA SER A 80 1.23 7.05 -22.56
C SER A 80 2.60 7.70 -22.82
N ARG A 81 3.34 8.04 -21.76
CA ARG A 81 4.67 8.65 -21.85
C ARG A 81 5.81 7.64 -21.75
N PHE A 82 5.69 6.64 -20.88
CA PHE A 82 6.77 5.68 -20.58
C PHE A 82 6.59 4.33 -21.25
N GLY A 83 5.50 4.13 -21.99
CA GLY A 83 5.12 2.86 -22.58
C GLY A 83 4.41 1.92 -21.58
N PRO A 84 3.67 0.94 -22.12
CA PRO A 84 3.07 -0.11 -21.28
C PRO A 84 4.13 -1.09 -20.78
N GLY A 85 3.86 -1.75 -19.65
CA GLY A 85 4.68 -2.85 -19.17
C GLY A 85 5.19 -2.70 -17.74
N PRO A 86 5.96 -3.68 -17.27
CA PRO A 86 6.36 -3.79 -15.87
C PRO A 86 7.24 -2.62 -15.40
N ALA A 87 8.09 -2.07 -16.26
CA ALA A 87 8.95 -0.93 -15.90
C ALA A 87 8.11 0.32 -15.53
N THR A 88 7.01 0.56 -16.24
CA THR A 88 6.10 1.68 -15.95
C THR A 88 5.26 1.38 -14.70
N ALA A 89 4.84 0.12 -14.49
CA ALA A 89 4.16 -0.29 -13.28
C ALA A 89 5.05 -0.09 -12.03
N ILE A 90 6.32 -0.47 -12.10
CA ILE A 90 7.29 -0.23 -11.04
C ILE A 90 7.45 1.27 -10.74
N LYS A 91 7.53 2.13 -11.76
CA LYS A 91 7.59 3.60 -11.54
C LYS A 91 6.36 4.13 -10.80
N ALA A 92 5.17 3.67 -11.18
CA ALA A 92 3.94 4.03 -10.47
C ALA A 92 3.98 3.53 -9.01
N GLY A 93 4.41 2.27 -8.80
CA GLY A 93 4.53 1.67 -7.47
C GLY A 93 5.51 2.41 -6.57
N VAL A 94 6.71 2.69 -7.07
CA VAL A 94 7.73 3.45 -6.30
C VAL A 94 7.22 4.84 -5.94
N LEU A 95 6.54 5.53 -6.85
CA LEU A 95 5.99 6.86 -6.58
C LEU A 95 4.97 6.82 -5.45
N LEU A 96 3.99 5.92 -5.52
CA LEU A 96 2.95 5.79 -4.49
C LEU A 96 3.54 5.36 -3.13
N TRP A 97 4.44 4.37 -3.14
CA TRP A 97 5.16 3.97 -1.96
C TRP A 97 5.94 5.13 -1.33
N PHE A 98 6.69 5.89 -2.12
CA PHE A 98 7.48 7.02 -1.64
C PHE A 98 6.60 8.08 -0.98
N VAL A 99 5.48 8.46 -1.62
CA VAL A 99 4.53 9.43 -1.04
C VAL A 99 3.94 8.90 0.26
N GLY A 100 3.57 7.61 0.31
CA GLY A 100 3.10 6.95 1.53
C GLY A 100 4.14 6.99 2.65
N MET A 101 5.41 6.73 2.33
CA MET A 101 6.50 6.77 3.32
C MET A 101 6.82 8.19 3.79
N LEU A 102 6.71 9.19 2.95
CA LEU A 102 6.81 10.59 3.38
C LEU A 102 5.75 10.92 4.43
N THR A 103 4.51 10.50 4.20
CA THR A 103 3.42 10.69 5.18
C THR A 103 3.68 9.90 6.47
N ALA A 104 4.09 8.63 6.34
CA ALA A 104 4.40 7.77 7.49
C ALA A 104 5.61 8.27 8.31
N SER A 105 6.57 8.95 7.68
CA SER A 105 7.74 9.50 8.37
C SER A 105 7.37 10.53 9.45
N ILE A 106 6.23 11.19 9.32
CA ILE A 106 5.73 12.13 10.33
C ILE A 106 5.52 11.41 11.67
N PHE A 107 4.98 10.19 11.67
CA PHE A 107 4.78 9.41 12.89
C PHE A 107 6.11 9.01 13.54
N MET A 108 7.13 8.72 12.73
CA MET A 108 8.47 8.45 13.24
C MET A 108 9.10 9.73 13.83
N LEU A 109 8.97 10.88 13.16
CA LEU A 109 9.49 12.17 13.65
C LEU A 109 8.82 12.61 14.97
N LEU A 110 7.54 12.27 15.14
CA LEU A 110 6.80 12.50 16.39
C LEU A 110 7.08 11.45 17.47
N SER A 111 8.01 10.52 17.22
CA SER A 111 8.35 9.40 18.12
C SER A 111 7.17 8.49 18.47
N LEU A 112 6.14 8.46 17.63
CA LEU A 112 4.99 7.57 17.78
C LEU A 112 5.27 6.17 17.23
N VAL A 113 6.27 6.04 16.35
CA VAL A 113 6.76 4.78 15.78
C VAL A 113 8.28 4.80 15.85
N SER A 114 8.88 3.69 16.28
CA SER A 114 10.33 3.58 16.33
C SER A 114 10.96 3.59 14.93
N GLN A 115 12.21 4.05 14.82
CA GLN A 115 12.95 4.01 13.56
C GLN A 115 13.05 2.59 13.00
N GLN A 116 13.25 1.59 13.85
CA GLN A 116 13.35 0.19 13.44
C GLN A 116 12.02 -0.31 12.85
N MET A 117 10.90 0.07 13.47
CA MET A 117 9.58 -0.28 12.97
C MET A 117 9.27 0.43 11.65
N PHE A 118 9.60 1.72 11.55
CA PHE A 118 9.45 2.48 10.31
C PHE A 118 10.19 1.83 9.14
N VAL A 119 11.46 1.43 9.33
CA VAL A 119 12.26 0.75 8.29
C VAL A 119 11.65 -0.60 7.91
N ALA A 120 11.18 -1.38 8.89
CA ALA A 120 10.54 -2.68 8.63
C ALA A 120 9.24 -2.52 7.82
N VAL A 121 8.41 -1.55 8.19
CA VAL A 121 7.17 -1.22 7.46
C VAL A 121 7.48 -0.69 6.06
N ALA A 122 8.49 0.17 5.91
CA ALA A 122 8.90 0.69 4.62
C ALA A 122 9.34 -0.42 3.66
N ALA A 123 10.13 -1.39 4.14
CA ALA A 123 10.56 -2.54 3.34
C ALA A 123 9.36 -3.44 2.97
N ALA A 124 8.50 -3.76 3.91
CA ALA A 124 7.33 -4.61 3.68
C ALA A 124 6.34 -3.96 2.70
N SER A 125 6.02 -2.69 2.90
CA SER A 125 5.11 -1.95 2.02
C SER A 125 5.67 -1.71 0.62
N LEU A 126 6.99 -1.61 0.46
CA LEU A 126 7.62 -1.58 -0.87
C LEU A 126 7.32 -2.86 -1.64
N VAL A 127 7.51 -4.02 -1.02
CA VAL A 127 7.23 -5.33 -1.63
C VAL A 127 5.75 -5.43 -2.02
N SER A 128 4.85 -5.09 -1.10
CA SER A 128 3.41 -5.11 -1.32
C SER A 128 2.98 -4.20 -2.48
N THR A 129 3.44 -2.95 -2.45
CA THR A 129 3.09 -1.95 -3.47
C THR A 129 3.63 -2.33 -4.86
N LEU A 130 4.87 -2.84 -4.95
CA LEU A 130 5.44 -3.27 -6.22
C LEU A 130 4.75 -4.51 -6.78
N ALA A 131 4.41 -5.49 -5.94
CA ALA A 131 3.65 -6.66 -6.36
C ALA A 131 2.26 -6.27 -6.88
N ALA A 132 1.55 -5.40 -6.15
CA ALA A 132 0.27 -4.86 -6.57
C ALA A 132 0.36 -4.08 -7.88
N ALA A 133 1.42 -3.27 -8.05
CA ALA A 133 1.67 -2.50 -9.28
C ALA A 133 1.87 -3.41 -10.50
N LEU A 134 2.66 -4.47 -10.34
CA LEU A 134 2.92 -5.44 -11.42
C LEU A 134 1.65 -6.19 -11.82
N VAL A 135 0.86 -6.64 -10.85
CA VAL A 135 -0.40 -7.35 -11.11
C VAL A 135 -1.44 -6.40 -11.74
N GLY A 136 -1.66 -5.25 -11.12
CA GLY A 136 -2.61 -4.26 -11.63
C GLY A 136 -2.25 -3.74 -13.01
N GLY A 137 -0.97 -3.43 -13.24
CA GLY A 137 -0.45 -2.97 -14.54
C GLY A 137 -0.54 -4.03 -15.63
N LYS A 138 -0.37 -5.32 -15.28
CA LYS A 138 -0.54 -6.44 -16.24
C LYS A 138 -2.00 -6.63 -16.64
N ILE A 139 -2.93 -6.44 -15.71
CA ILE A 139 -4.37 -6.64 -15.95
C ILE A 139 -5.02 -5.40 -16.56
N TYR A 140 -4.42 -4.22 -16.36
CA TYR A 140 -4.93 -2.98 -16.95
C TYR A 140 -5.03 -3.07 -18.47
N SER A 141 -6.22 -2.86 -18.99
CA SER A 141 -6.52 -2.77 -20.43
C SER A 141 -7.19 -1.44 -20.75
N GLU A 142 -6.93 -0.94 -21.95
CA GLU A 142 -7.61 0.23 -22.51
C GLU A 142 -8.98 -0.13 -23.07
#